data_4b6df3c816a3f090b0d97cd59ef004ed
#
_entry.id   4b6df3c816a3f090b0d97cd59ef004ed
#
_cell.length_a   1.000
_cell.length_b   1.000
_cell.length_c   1.000
_cell.angle_alpha   90.00
_cell.angle_beta   90.00
_cell.angle_gamma   90.00
#
_symmetry.space_group_name_H-M   'P 1'
#
loop_
_entity.id
_entity.type
_entity.pdbx_description
1 polymer ?
#
loop_
_entity_poly.entity_id
_entity_poly.type
_entity_poly.pdbx_seq_one_letter_code
_entity_poly.pdbx_strand_id
1 'polypeptide(L)'
;MSPFVFEQIGVIRSPYKEKFAVPRQPGLVKSCSGELHLLPPYNQADAVRGLEAFSHLWVLFVFHQTMEGGWRPTVRPPRLGGNARMGVFATRSTFRPNPIGMSLVELRGVRCHKEHVILELGGLDLVDGTPVVDVKP
;
A
#
# COMPACT_ATOMS: atom_id res chain seq x y z
N MET A 1 20.34 18.71 0.98
CA MET A 1 19.81 17.49 1.63
C MET A 1 20.05 16.29 0.75
N SER A 2 20.42 15.18 1.35
CA SER A 2 20.64 13.93 0.63
C SER A 2 19.33 13.14 0.55
N PRO A 3 19.05 12.46 -0.55
CA PRO A 3 17.91 11.55 -0.60
C PRO A 3 18.16 10.32 0.29
N PHE A 4 17.07 9.73 0.76
CA PHE A 4 17.11 8.45 1.45
C PHE A 4 16.67 7.36 0.47
N VAL A 5 17.34 6.23 0.51
CA VAL A 5 17.00 5.09 -0.35
C VAL A 5 16.25 4.06 0.48
N PHE A 6 15.05 3.68 0.03
CA PHE A 6 14.26 2.62 0.66
C PHE A 6 14.20 1.41 -0.25
N GLU A 7 14.32 0.24 0.37
CA GLU A 7 14.22 -1.03 -0.34
C GLU A 7 12.76 -1.44 -0.50
N GLN A 8 12.43 -2.01 -1.65
CA GLN A 8 11.14 -2.67 -1.82
C GLN A 8 11.19 -3.99 -1.06
N ILE A 9 10.33 -4.15 -0.04
CA ILE A 9 10.32 -5.37 0.77
C ILE A 9 9.32 -6.41 0.25
N GLY A 10 8.36 -5.99 -0.55
CA GLY A 10 7.32 -6.87 -1.02
C GLY A 10 6.56 -6.31 -2.20
N VAL A 11 5.65 -7.09 -2.71
CA VAL A 11 4.81 -6.74 -3.84
C VAL A 11 3.38 -7.21 -3.59
N ILE A 12 2.42 -6.36 -3.97
CA ILE A 12 1.00 -6.70 -3.87
C ILE A 12 0.61 -7.57 -5.06
N ARG A 13 -0.14 -8.62 -4.79
CA ARG A 13 -0.87 -9.42 -5.79
C ARG A 13 -2.36 -9.25 -5.52
N SER A 14 -3.07 -8.63 -6.45
CA SER A 14 -4.48 -8.34 -6.31
C SER A 14 -5.20 -8.54 -7.65
N PRO A 15 -6.54 -8.63 -7.64
CA PRO A 15 -7.30 -8.69 -8.89
C PRO A 15 -7.34 -7.36 -9.62
N TYR A 16 -6.91 -6.26 -8.99
CA TYR A 16 -6.98 -4.92 -9.59
C TYR A 16 -5.75 -4.68 -10.45
N LYS A 17 -5.92 -4.65 -11.76
CA LYS A 17 -4.83 -4.43 -12.70
C LYS A 17 -4.62 -2.97 -13.04
N GLU A 18 -5.66 -2.15 -12.84
CA GLU A 18 -5.64 -0.73 -13.13
C GLU A 18 -6.19 0.06 -11.95
N LYS A 19 -5.68 1.27 -11.74
CA LYS A 19 -6.08 2.12 -10.61
C LYS A 19 -7.56 2.46 -10.59
N PHE A 20 -8.22 2.50 -11.76
CA PHE A 20 -9.65 2.84 -11.84
C PHE A 20 -10.57 1.73 -11.32
N ALA A 21 -10.08 0.49 -11.29
CA ALA A 21 -10.83 -0.64 -10.76
C ALA A 21 -10.70 -0.78 -9.25
N VAL A 22 -9.81 -0.02 -8.63
CA VAL A 22 -9.51 -0.13 -7.19
C VAL A 22 -10.53 0.66 -6.38
N PRO A 23 -11.06 0.11 -5.27
CA PRO A 23 -11.88 0.88 -4.35
C PRO A 23 -11.13 2.10 -3.85
N ARG A 24 -11.83 3.22 -3.70
CA ARG A 24 -11.17 4.48 -3.29
C ARG A 24 -10.70 4.47 -1.85
N GLN A 25 -11.22 3.56 -1.04
CA GLN A 25 -10.82 3.43 0.36
C GLN A 25 -10.76 1.96 0.74
N PRO A 26 -9.81 1.58 1.60
CA PRO A 26 -9.77 0.24 2.16
C PRO A 26 -11.05 -0.07 2.92
N GLY A 27 -11.54 -1.27 2.80
CA GLY A 27 -12.70 -1.73 3.54
C GLY A 27 -14.05 -1.34 2.96
N LEU A 28 -14.13 -0.53 1.90
CA LEU A 28 -15.40 -0.26 1.22
C LEU A 28 -15.97 -1.51 0.56
N VAL A 29 -15.10 -2.40 0.08
CA VAL A 29 -15.49 -3.69 -0.47
C VAL A 29 -14.78 -4.77 0.35
N LYS A 30 -15.45 -5.25 1.40
CA LYS A 30 -14.85 -6.18 2.36
C LYS A 30 -14.49 -7.55 1.75
N SER A 31 -15.13 -7.92 0.65
CA SER A 31 -14.82 -9.15 -0.04
C SER A 31 -13.54 -9.09 -0.87
N CYS A 32 -13.01 -7.89 -1.11
CA CYS A 32 -11.77 -7.73 -1.88
C CYS A 32 -10.61 -8.31 -1.11
N SER A 33 -9.92 -9.27 -1.70
CA SER A 33 -8.77 -9.92 -1.11
C SER A 33 -7.58 -9.82 -2.04
N GLY A 34 -6.41 -9.96 -1.46
CA GLY A 34 -5.16 -9.99 -2.19
C GLY A 34 -4.07 -10.52 -1.29
N GLU A 35 -2.86 -10.45 -1.78
CA GLU A 35 -1.71 -10.97 -1.07
C GLU A 35 -0.56 -9.99 -1.13
N LEU A 36 0.26 -10.01 -0.09
CA LEU A 36 1.54 -9.33 -0.09
C LEU A 36 2.63 -10.40 -0.06
N HIS A 37 3.43 -10.45 -1.09
CA HIS A 37 4.54 -11.39 -1.20
C HIS A 37 5.82 -10.68 -0.80
N LEU A 38 6.48 -11.16 0.26
CA LEU A 38 7.77 -10.61 0.66
C LEU A 38 8.86 -11.06 -0.30
N LEU A 39 9.78 -10.15 -0.60
CA LEU A 39 10.86 -10.37 -1.54
C LEU A 39 12.18 -10.64 -0.82
N PRO A 40 13.09 -11.41 -1.44
CA PRO A 40 14.43 -11.62 -0.86
C PRO A 40 15.17 -10.28 -0.66
N PRO A 41 15.90 -10.10 0.43
CA PRO A 41 16.15 -11.03 1.53
C PRO A 41 15.12 -10.94 2.66
N TYR A 42 14.00 -10.24 2.48
CA TYR A 42 13.02 -9.96 3.52
C TYR A 42 11.99 -11.07 3.70
N ASN A 43 12.01 -12.08 2.84
CA ASN A 43 11.09 -13.22 2.84
C ASN A 43 11.51 -14.28 3.88
N GLN A 44 11.58 -13.86 5.14
CA GLN A 44 11.96 -14.71 6.26
C GLN A 44 10.79 -14.85 7.22
N ALA A 45 10.51 -16.09 7.63
CA ALA A 45 9.41 -16.35 8.58
C ALA A 45 9.58 -15.56 9.88
N ASP A 46 10.82 -15.38 10.33
CA ASP A 46 11.10 -14.61 11.55
C ASP A 46 10.67 -13.16 11.45
N ALA A 47 10.66 -12.59 10.26
CA ALA A 47 10.29 -11.18 10.07
C ALA A 47 8.78 -10.95 10.30
N VAL A 48 7.97 -12.00 10.21
CA VAL A 48 6.51 -11.91 10.41
C VAL A 48 6.05 -12.61 11.67
N ARG A 49 6.99 -13.03 12.51
CA ARG A 49 6.65 -13.70 13.77
C ARG A 49 5.85 -12.75 14.66
N GLY A 50 4.69 -13.23 15.13
CA GLY A 50 3.81 -12.43 15.98
C GLY A 50 2.80 -11.58 15.24
N LEU A 51 2.91 -11.51 13.91
CA LEU A 51 2.02 -10.66 13.11
C LEU A 51 0.57 -11.15 13.19
N GLU A 52 0.34 -12.44 13.31
CA GLU A 52 -1.01 -13.03 13.38
C GLU A 52 -1.79 -12.61 14.63
N ALA A 53 -1.14 -11.99 15.61
CA ALA A 53 -1.84 -11.44 16.78
C ALA A 53 -2.62 -10.16 16.44
N PHE A 54 -2.40 -9.59 15.29
CA PHE A 54 -3.06 -8.35 14.87
C PHE A 54 -4.12 -8.62 13.81
N SER A 55 -5.23 -7.90 13.90
CA SER A 55 -6.32 -8.05 12.93
C SER A 55 -6.12 -7.24 11.67
N HIS A 56 -5.34 -6.18 11.77
CA HIS A 56 -5.13 -5.22 10.69
C HIS A 56 -3.68 -4.80 10.60
N LEU A 57 -3.29 -4.37 9.41
CA LEU A 57 -1.96 -3.84 9.14
C LEU A 57 -2.06 -2.54 8.38
N TRP A 58 -1.11 -1.64 8.64
CA TRP A 58 -0.80 -0.55 7.73
C TRP A 58 0.19 -1.06 6.70
N VAL A 59 -0.14 -0.88 5.43
CA VAL A 59 0.76 -1.17 4.32
C VAL A 59 1.24 0.15 3.76
N LEU A 60 2.56 0.36 3.78
CA LEU A 60 3.19 1.53 3.19
C LEU A 60 3.75 1.13 1.83
N PHE A 61 3.33 1.85 0.80
CA PHE A 61 3.62 1.47 -0.58
C PHE A 61 3.99 2.67 -1.42
N VAL A 62 4.46 2.42 -2.64
CA VAL A 62 4.83 3.48 -3.59
C VAL A 62 3.73 3.60 -4.64
N PHE A 63 3.33 4.83 -4.94
CA PHE A 63 2.41 5.12 -6.04
C PHE A 63 3.15 4.99 -7.38
N HIS A 64 3.46 3.75 -7.77
CA HIS A 64 4.33 3.46 -8.90
C HIS A 64 3.75 3.90 -10.24
N GLN A 65 2.42 3.95 -10.37
CA GLN A 65 1.76 4.33 -11.63
C GLN A 65 1.71 5.85 -11.85
N THR A 66 2.03 6.64 -10.83
CA THR A 66 1.94 8.10 -10.88
C THR A 66 3.25 8.79 -10.52
N MET A 67 4.35 8.05 -10.37
CA MET A 67 5.64 8.60 -9.95
C MET A 67 6.16 9.71 -10.86
N GLU A 68 5.89 9.61 -12.15
CA GLU A 68 6.38 10.58 -13.13
C GLU A 68 5.60 11.89 -13.15
N GLY A 69 4.45 11.95 -12.45
CA GLY A 69 3.62 13.14 -12.43
C GLY A 69 4.18 14.31 -11.64
N GLY A 70 5.26 14.09 -10.89
CA GLY A 70 5.84 15.11 -10.04
C GLY A 70 4.97 15.47 -8.86
N TRP A 71 5.39 16.47 -8.08
CA TRP A 71 4.63 16.90 -6.93
C TRP A 71 3.99 18.27 -7.16
N ARG A 72 2.93 18.55 -6.41
CA ARG A 72 2.22 19.83 -6.45
C ARG A 72 1.97 20.31 -5.03
N PRO A 73 2.16 21.61 -4.75
CA PRO A 73 1.94 22.12 -3.38
C PRO A 73 0.47 22.08 -2.97
N THR A 74 -0.45 22.20 -3.93
CA THR A 74 -1.89 22.12 -3.66
C THR A 74 -2.58 21.18 -4.62
N VAL A 75 -3.65 20.57 -4.16
CA VAL A 75 -4.47 19.64 -4.93
C VAL A 75 -5.95 19.89 -4.61
N ARG A 76 -6.83 19.35 -5.44
CA ARG A 76 -8.27 19.40 -5.23
C ARG A 76 -8.80 18.02 -4.91
N PRO A 77 -8.94 17.66 -3.61
CA PRO A 77 -9.42 16.33 -3.25
C PRO A 77 -10.89 16.18 -3.65
N PRO A 78 -11.29 15.06 -4.28
CA PRO A 78 -12.68 14.87 -4.70
C PRO A 78 -13.67 14.90 -3.55
N ARG A 79 -13.26 14.49 -2.35
CA ARG A 79 -14.14 14.35 -1.20
C ARG A 79 -14.59 15.67 -0.59
N LEU A 80 -13.90 16.76 -0.89
CA LEU A 80 -14.23 18.07 -0.36
C LEU A 80 -15.00 18.90 -1.39
N GLY A 81 -15.77 18.25 -2.23
CA GLY A 81 -16.59 18.93 -3.25
C GLY A 81 -15.84 19.27 -4.52
N GLY A 82 -14.57 18.90 -4.62
CA GLY A 82 -13.77 19.05 -5.83
C GLY A 82 -13.29 20.44 -6.16
N ASN A 83 -13.80 21.47 -5.49
CA ASN A 83 -13.49 22.87 -5.81
C ASN A 83 -12.51 23.53 -4.85
N ALA A 84 -12.40 23.01 -3.63
CA ALA A 84 -11.47 23.56 -2.64
C ALA A 84 -10.06 23.04 -2.89
N ARG A 85 -9.09 23.95 -2.97
CA ARG A 85 -7.69 23.58 -3.01
C ARG A 85 -7.17 23.37 -1.61
N MET A 86 -6.48 22.25 -1.42
CA MET A 86 -5.85 21.90 -0.14
C MET A 86 -4.36 21.71 -0.33
N GLY A 87 -3.59 22.01 0.71
CA GLY A 87 -2.17 21.65 0.71
C GLY A 87 -2.02 20.14 0.54
N VAL A 88 -1.02 19.74 -0.23
CA VAL A 88 -0.82 18.32 -0.55
C VAL A 88 -0.64 17.48 0.70
N PHE A 89 -0.01 18.02 1.74
CA PHE A 89 0.21 17.30 3.00
C PHE A 89 -1.05 17.19 3.86
N ALA A 90 -2.10 17.91 3.52
CA ALA A 90 -3.41 17.79 4.17
C ALA A 90 -4.30 16.77 3.45
N THR A 91 -3.76 16.03 2.50
CA THR A 91 -4.48 15.06 1.68
C THR A 91 -3.68 13.77 1.56
N ARG A 92 -4.26 12.78 0.90
CA ARG A 92 -3.59 11.53 0.53
C ARG A 92 -3.26 11.47 -0.96
N SER A 93 -3.17 12.64 -1.61
CA SER A 93 -2.87 12.73 -3.03
C SER A 93 -1.53 12.08 -3.39
N THR A 94 -1.47 11.51 -4.58
CA THR A 94 -0.25 10.93 -5.14
C THR A 94 0.76 11.99 -5.60
N PHE A 95 0.35 13.25 -5.72
CA PHE A 95 1.20 14.34 -6.20
C PHE A 95 2.06 14.95 -5.10
N ARG A 96 2.59 14.11 -4.24
CA ARG A 96 3.44 14.53 -3.12
C ARG A 96 4.92 14.33 -3.45
N PRO A 97 5.82 15.03 -2.71
CA PRO A 97 7.26 14.95 -3.01
C PRO A 97 7.80 13.53 -2.97
N ASN A 98 7.36 12.73 -2.00
CA ASN A 98 7.69 11.31 -1.93
C ASN A 98 6.38 10.54 -2.10
N PRO A 99 6.20 9.82 -3.22
CA PRO A 99 4.91 9.20 -3.53
C PRO A 99 4.68 7.92 -2.73
N ILE A 100 4.67 8.06 -1.41
CA ILE A 100 4.42 6.96 -0.48
C ILE A 100 2.97 7.04 -0.02
N GLY A 101 2.26 5.93 -0.16
CA GLY A 101 0.90 5.79 0.31
C GLY A 101 0.83 4.88 1.51
N MET A 102 -0.33 4.90 2.16
CA MET A 102 -0.61 4.00 3.28
C MET A 102 -2.04 3.50 3.18
N SER A 103 -2.23 2.22 3.44
CA SER A 103 -3.55 1.59 3.44
C SER A 103 -3.70 0.70 4.66
N LEU A 104 -4.85 0.81 5.32
CA LEU A 104 -5.21 -0.08 6.41
C LEU A 104 -5.96 -1.27 5.82
N VAL A 105 -5.41 -2.47 6.01
CA VAL A 105 -5.97 -3.70 5.45
C VAL A 105 -6.18 -4.71 6.57
N GLU A 106 -7.11 -5.64 6.36
CA GLU A 106 -7.28 -6.78 7.26
C GLU A 106 -6.16 -7.78 7.02
N LEU A 107 -5.62 -8.33 8.10
CA LEU A 107 -4.71 -9.47 8.02
C LEU A 107 -5.54 -10.74 8.19
N ARG A 108 -5.68 -11.52 7.13
CA ARG A 108 -6.47 -12.75 7.12
C ARG A 108 -5.64 -13.99 7.38
N GLY A 109 -4.34 -13.94 7.15
CA GLY A 109 -3.47 -15.07 7.41
C GLY A 109 -2.04 -14.77 7.01
N VAL A 110 -1.13 -15.61 7.49
CA VAL A 110 0.29 -15.58 7.14
C VAL A 110 0.65 -16.98 6.68
N ARG A 111 1.17 -17.10 5.47
CA ARG A 111 1.64 -18.38 4.94
C ARG A 111 3.15 -18.34 4.75
N CYS A 112 3.83 -19.30 5.37
CA CYS A 112 5.27 -19.46 5.20
C CYS A 112 5.50 -20.87 4.67
N HIS A 113 6.06 -20.97 3.48
CA HIS A 113 6.40 -22.25 2.87
C HIS A 113 7.67 -22.09 2.05
N LYS A 114 8.75 -22.74 2.52
CA LYS A 114 10.08 -22.62 1.92
C LYS A 114 10.50 -21.14 1.88
N GLU A 115 10.73 -20.60 0.69
CA GLU A 115 11.16 -19.21 0.51
C GLU A 115 9.97 -18.26 0.33
N HIS A 116 8.73 -18.76 0.39
CA HIS A 116 7.55 -17.96 0.23
C HIS A 116 7.03 -17.50 1.57
N VAL A 117 6.95 -16.20 1.79
CA VAL A 117 6.29 -15.59 2.93
C VAL A 117 5.22 -14.66 2.37
N ILE A 118 3.97 -15.01 2.61
CA ILE A 118 2.83 -14.35 1.99
C ILE A 118 1.85 -13.94 3.09
N LEU A 119 1.48 -12.66 3.08
CA LEU A 119 0.43 -12.13 3.93
C LEU A 119 -0.87 -12.12 3.15
N GLU A 120 -1.90 -12.78 3.66
CA GLU A 120 -3.23 -12.80 3.07
C GLU A 120 -4.01 -11.61 3.59
N LEU A 121 -4.46 -10.74 2.69
CA LEU A 121 -5.04 -9.45 3.03
C LEU A 121 -6.50 -9.35 2.60
N GLY A 122 -7.29 -8.62 3.37
CA GLY A 122 -8.66 -8.29 3.04
C GLY A 122 -8.89 -6.79 3.06
N GLY A 123 -9.96 -6.35 2.40
CA GLY A 123 -10.25 -4.93 2.27
C GLY A 123 -9.19 -4.18 1.48
N LEU A 124 -8.55 -4.85 0.54
CA LEU A 124 -7.42 -4.33 -0.21
C LEU A 124 -7.88 -3.38 -1.31
N ASP A 125 -7.19 -2.25 -1.43
CA ASP A 125 -7.48 -1.21 -2.42
C ASP A 125 -6.29 -0.90 -3.33
N LEU A 126 -5.32 -1.81 -3.43
CA LEU A 126 -4.10 -1.59 -4.19
C LEU A 126 -4.08 -2.39 -5.47
N VAL A 127 -3.50 -1.80 -6.53
CA VAL A 127 -3.36 -2.50 -7.81
C VAL A 127 -2.31 -3.59 -7.71
N ASP A 128 -2.46 -4.60 -8.56
CA ASP A 128 -1.50 -5.68 -8.68
C ASP A 128 -0.12 -5.12 -9.06
N GLY A 129 0.92 -5.64 -8.44
CA GLY A 129 2.28 -5.18 -8.69
C GLY A 129 2.73 -3.97 -7.87
N THR A 130 1.89 -3.44 -6.98
CA THR A 130 2.26 -2.29 -6.15
C THR A 130 3.45 -2.62 -5.27
N PRO A 131 4.54 -1.84 -5.34
CA PRO A 131 5.70 -2.04 -4.47
C PRO A 131 5.40 -1.65 -3.03
N VAL A 132 5.78 -2.50 -2.09
CA VAL A 132 5.60 -2.27 -0.66
C VAL A 132 6.93 -1.98 -0.03
N VAL A 133 7.00 -0.94 0.81
CA VAL A 133 8.24 -0.53 1.49
C VAL A 133 8.22 -0.84 2.98
N ASP A 134 7.06 -0.99 3.59
CA ASP A 134 6.97 -1.36 5.00
C ASP A 134 5.57 -1.86 5.34
N VAL A 135 5.46 -2.62 6.43
CA VAL A 135 4.18 -3.01 7.03
C VAL A 135 4.28 -2.83 8.54
N LYS A 136 3.20 -2.38 9.15
CA LYS A 136 3.12 -2.18 10.61
C LYS A 136 1.72 -2.54 11.11
N PRO A 137 1.64 -3.16 12.28
CA PRO A 137 0.34 -3.45 12.87
C PRO A 137 -0.38 -2.20 13.35
#